data_474a5660e6379b2dfa6207c3d06f4689
#
_entry.id   474a5660e6379b2dfa6207c3d06f4689
#
_cell.length_a   1.000
_cell.length_b   1.000
_cell.length_c   1.000
_cell.angle_alpha   90.00
_cell.angle_beta   90.00
_cell.angle_gamma   90.00
#
_symmetry.space_group_name_H-M   'P 1'
#
loop_
_entity.id
_entity.type
_entity.pdbx_description
1 polymer ?
#
loop_
_entity_poly.entity_id
_entity_poly.type
_entity_poly.pdbx_seq_one_letter_code
_entity_poly.pdbx_strand_id
1 'polypeptide(L)'
;MKVFNRICSILVIFTAAAAILTASQNLLFRSAEVYGFYFNDSSAVSRVYTELTSSEMADKIAGFMNSWRPDKFEILEDTGYDMENVFDEEEGVNMMAAKRALDISGIICIISLILTVSIYVYFLRNKKKKVLADMFKVSMLLVLAGIVSETALMATNSGRIRAMEILGMIDLGKDSQITILLGADFFNMAAIFLIALTVIATGVCAYINYVLTKPPRIFY
;
A
#
# COMPACT_ATOMS: atom_id res chain seq x y z
N MET A 1 -25.00 -26.52 -5.63
CA MET A 1 -25.13 -25.36 -4.73
C MET A 1 -24.23 -25.38 -3.49
N LYS A 2 -24.10 -26.50 -2.73
CA LYS A 2 -23.22 -26.53 -1.54
C LYS A 2 -21.73 -26.27 -1.86
N VAL A 3 -21.19 -26.91 -2.91
CA VAL A 3 -19.78 -26.74 -3.33
C VAL A 3 -19.49 -25.31 -3.77
N PHE A 4 -20.33 -24.72 -4.61
CA PHE A 4 -20.19 -23.34 -5.07
C PHE A 4 -20.16 -22.34 -3.91
N ASN A 5 -21.08 -22.48 -2.93
CA ASN A 5 -21.08 -21.63 -1.74
C ASN A 5 -19.78 -21.75 -0.95
N ARG A 6 -19.20 -22.98 -0.86
CA ARG A 6 -17.94 -23.19 -0.15
C ARG A 6 -16.76 -22.49 -0.85
N ILE A 7 -16.73 -22.55 -2.19
CA ILE A 7 -15.72 -21.85 -2.99
C ILE A 7 -15.86 -20.33 -2.79
N CYS A 8 -17.07 -19.78 -2.93
CA CYS A 8 -17.33 -18.35 -2.70
C CYS A 8 -16.94 -17.92 -1.29
N SER A 9 -17.17 -18.78 -0.27
CA SER A 9 -16.77 -18.50 1.11
C SER A 9 -15.26 -18.38 1.28
N ILE A 10 -14.50 -19.29 0.67
CA ILE A 10 -13.05 -19.25 0.70
C ILE A 10 -12.53 -18.01 -0.06
N LEU A 11 -13.06 -17.77 -1.25
CA LEU A 11 -12.65 -16.62 -2.07
C LEU A 11 -12.84 -15.30 -1.33
N VAL A 12 -14.01 -15.06 -0.70
CA VAL A 12 -14.26 -13.78 -0.01
C VAL A 12 -13.33 -13.56 1.18
N ILE A 13 -12.91 -14.63 1.87
CA ILE A 13 -11.95 -14.53 2.97
C ILE A 13 -10.62 -13.93 2.47
N PHE A 14 -10.09 -14.47 1.37
CA PHE A 14 -8.82 -14.00 0.80
C PHE A 14 -8.95 -12.65 0.10
N THR A 15 -10.01 -12.45 -0.69
CA THR A 15 -10.18 -11.21 -1.45
C THR A 15 -10.49 -10.02 -0.55
N ALA A 16 -11.26 -10.19 0.53
CA ALA A 16 -11.51 -9.10 1.47
C ALA A 16 -10.23 -8.70 2.23
N ALA A 17 -9.41 -9.68 2.66
CA ALA A 17 -8.12 -9.39 3.29
C ALA A 17 -7.16 -8.70 2.30
N ALA A 18 -7.02 -9.23 1.07
CA ALA A 18 -6.17 -8.65 0.05
C ALA A 18 -6.61 -7.22 -0.30
N ALA A 19 -7.92 -6.96 -0.43
CA ALA A 19 -8.43 -5.61 -0.72
C ALA A 19 -8.05 -4.60 0.38
N ILE A 20 -8.17 -4.97 1.66
CA ILE A 20 -7.83 -4.08 2.78
C ILE A 20 -6.32 -3.79 2.80
N LEU A 21 -5.48 -4.82 2.72
CA LEU A 21 -4.02 -4.67 2.78
C LEU A 21 -3.49 -3.86 1.59
N THR A 22 -3.87 -4.24 0.37
CA THR A 22 -3.39 -3.54 -0.84
C THR A 22 -3.95 -2.12 -0.97
N ALA A 23 -5.17 -1.85 -0.48
CA ALA A 23 -5.69 -0.49 -0.41
C ALA A 23 -4.87 0.38 0.54
N SER A 24 -4.52 -0.15 1.72
CA SER A 24 -3.70 0.57 2.71
C SER A 24 -2.30 0.87 2.17
N GLN A 25 -1.65 -0.08 1.46
CA GLN A 25 -0.37 0.13 0.79
C GLN A 25 -0.46 1.21 -0.28
N ASN A 26 -1.47 1.14 -1.17
CA ASN A 26 -1.63 2.12 -2.23
C ASN A 26 -1.91 3.52 -1.69
N LEU A 27 -2.73 3.67 -0.64
CA LEU A 27 -2.95 4.95 0.03
C LEU A 27 -1.65 5.49 0.63
N LEU A 28 -0.87 4.65 1.28
CA LEU A 28 0.39 5.05 1.91
C LEU A 28 1.41 5.56 0.89
N PHE A 29 1.77 4.72 -0.09
CA PHE A 29 2.87 5.00 -1.01
C PHE A 29 2.50 5.88 -2.22
N ARG A 30 1.25 6.30 -2.35
CA ARG A 30 0.81 7.27 -3.37
C ARG A 30 0.45 8.64 -2.80
N SER A 31 0.51 8.82 -1.48
CA SER A 31 0.15 10.07 -0.82
C SER A 31 1.35 10.99 -0.67
N ALA A 32 1.28 12.19 -1.25
CA ALA A 32 2.28 13.23 -1.09
C ALA A 32 2.42 13.66 0.37
N GLU A 33 1.32 13.62 1.13
CA GLU A 33 1.28 14.01 2.54
C GLU A 33 2.17 13.10 3.40
N VAL A 34 2.25 11.80 3.08
CA VAL A 34 3.10 10.85 3.80
C VAL A 34 4.57 11.17 3.58
N TYR A 35 4.97 11.42 2.35
CA TYR A 35 6.34 11.83 2.02
C TYR A 35 6.67 13.19 2.64
N GLY A 36 5.77 14.17 2.49
CA GLY A 36 5.95 15.52 3.02
C GLY A 36 6.07 15.53 4.55
N PHE A 37 5.25 14.74 5.25
CA PHE A 37 5.37 14.58 6.70
C PHE A 37 6.76 14.08 7.10
N TYR A 38 7.24 13.02 6.44
CA TYR A 38 8.57 12.45 6.73
C TYR A 38 9.69 13.42 6.39
N PHE A 39 9.66 14.05 5.22
CA PHE A 39 10.72 14.95 4.76
C PHE A 39 10.85 16.20 5.64
N ASN A 40 9.75 16.71 6.13
CA ASN A 40 9.74 17.87 7.04
C ASN A 40 10.30 17.49 8.44
N ASP A 41 9.95 16.31 8.95
CA ASP A 41 10.41 15.87 10.27
C ASP A 41 11.88 15.43 10.27
N SER A 42 12.28 14.66 9.25
CA SER A 42 13.63 14.06 9.15
C SER A 42 14.69 14.98 8.57
N SER A 43 14.30 16.10 7.95
CA SER A 43 15.18 16.95 7.13
C SER A 43 15.95 16.14 6.06
N ALA A 44 15.35 15.06 5.54
CA ALA A 44 16.00 14.15 4.60
C ALA A 44 16.36 14.86 3.29
N VAL A 45 15.50 15.75 2.80
CA VAL A 45 15.73 16.51 1.55
C VAL A 45 16.96 17.40 1.63
N SER A 46 17.24 18.01 2.79
CA SER A 46 18.43 18.87 2.95
C SER A 46 19.76 18.11 2.92
N ARG A 47 19.72 16.77 2.96
CA ARG A 47 20.89 15.89 2.84
C ARG A 47 21.11 15.36 1.42
N VAL A 48 20.18 15.61 0.54
CA VAL A 48 20.23 15.27 -0.88
C VAL A 48 20.73 16.49 -1.66
N TYR A 49 21.48 16.29 -2.73
CA TYR A 49 21.96 17.38 -3.59
C TYR A 49 20.80 17.91 -4.46
N THR A 50 20.01 18.83 -3.90
CA THR A 50 18.84 19.43 -4.57
C THR A 50 18.49 20.76 -3.93
N GLU A 51 17.96 21.68 -4.71
CA GLU A 51 17.37 22.95 -4.26
C GLU A 51 15.87 22.83 -3.96
N LEU A 52 15.28 21.65 -4.23
CA LEU A 52 13.86 21.41 -3.98
C LEU A 52 13.51 21.44 -2.50
N THR A 53 12.37 22.01 -2.19
CA THR A 53 11.79 21.94 -0.84
C THR A 53 11.25 20.54 -0.54
N SER A 54 11.08 20.22 0.76
CA SER A 54 10.46 18.97 1.19
C SER A 54 9.09 18.71 0.55
N SER A 55 8.29 19.76 0.36
CA SER A 55 6.96 19.64 -0.28
C SER A 55 7.07 19.34 -1.76
N GLU A 56 7.94 20.05 -2.49
CA GLU A 56 8.14 19.81 -3.92
C GLU A 56 8.68 18.41 -4.21
N MET A 57 9.65 17.94 -3.40
CA MET A 57 10.17 16.58 -3.51
C MET A 57 9.07 15.54 -3.25
N ALA A 58 8.24 15.74 -2.22
CA ALA A 58 7.12 14.87 -1.90
C ALA A 58 6.10 14.79 -3.05
N ASP A 59 5.74 15.95 -3.62
CA ASP A 59 4.80 16.04 -4.75
C ASP A 59 5.36 15.36 -6.00
N LYS A 60 6.64 15.54 -6.30
CA LYS A 60 7.29 14.88 -7.45
C LYS A 60 7.33 13.35 -7.29
N ILE A 61 7.70 12.84 -6.10
CA ILE A 61 7.71 11.39 -5.84
C ILE A 61 6.29 10.82 -5.89
N ALA A 62 5.33 11.44 -5.21
CA ALA A 62 3.95 10.98 -5.24
C ALA A 62 3.35 11.10 -6.66
N GLY A 63 3.67 12.15 -7.40
CA GLY A 63 3.28 12.33 -8.79
C GLY A 63 3.79 11.20 -9.68
N PHE A 64 5.06 10.81 -9.52
CA PHE A 64 5.62 9.64 -10.19
C PHE A 64 4.87 8.35 -9.81
N MET A 65 4.65 8.09 -8.51
CA MET A 65 3.94 6.89 -8.04
C MET A 65 2.49 6.82 -8.54
N ASN A 66 1.85 7.97 -8.81
CA ASN A 66 0.50 8.08 -9.35
C ASN A 66 0.45 8.15 -10.88
N SER A 67 1.57 8.37 -11.55
CA SER A 67 1.62 8.50 -13.01
C SER A 67 1.20 7.21 -13.72
N TRP A 68 0.59 7.33 -14.89
CA TRP A 68 0.23 6.19 -15.72
C TRP A 68 1.39 5.86 -16.67
N ARG A 69 2.06 4.72 -16.42
CA ARG A 69 3.15 4.19 -17.27
C ARG A 69 4.27 5.21 -17.56
N PRO A 70 4.98 5.70 -16.53
CA PRO A 70 6.15 6.52 -16.76
C PRO A 70 7.23 5.69 -17.45
N ASP A 71 7.94 6.28 -18.40
CA ASP A 71 9.06 5.62 -19.07
C ASP A 71 10.29 5.55 -18.15
N LYS A 72 10.47 6.58 -17.31
CA LYS A 72 11.60 6.73 -16.40
C LYS A 72 11.18 7.43 -15.11
N PHE A 73 11.98 7.28 -14.06
CA PHE A 73 11.94 8.13 -12.88
C PHE A 73 13.00 9.22 -13.05
N GLU A 74 12.57 10.43 -13.26
CA GLU A 74 13.42 11.61 -13.41
C GLU A 74 12.82 12.76 -12.61
N ILE A 75 13.64 13.37 -11.74
CA ILE A 75 13.32 14.64 -11.10
C ILE A 75 14.35 15.64 -11.58
N LEU A 76 13.96 16.40 -12.61
CA LEU A 76 14.82 17.40 -13.22
C LEU A 76 14.82 18.68 -12.39
N GLU A 77 16.01 19.26 -12.26
CA GLU A 77 16.29 20.52 -11.60
C GLU A 77 17.06 21.45 -12.55
N ASP A 78 16.71 22.72 -12.54
CA ASP A 78 17.40 23.74 -13.36
C ASP A 78 18.62 24.24 -12.59
N THR A 79 19.82 23.90 -13.03
CA THR A 79 21.08 24.35 -12.43
C THR A 79 21.52 25.73 -12.94
N GLY A 80 20.69 26.38 -13.77
CA GLY A 80 20.99 27.65 -14.41
C GLY A 80 21.85 27.52 -15.69
N TYR A 81 22.37 26.35 -15.97
CA TYR A 81 23.14 26.02 -17.20
C TYR A 81 22.51 24.88 -17.99
N ASP A 82 21.92 23.91 -17.29
CA ASP A 82 21.27 22.74 -17.89
C ASP A 82 20.24 22.15 -16.91
N MET A 83 19.41 21.23 -17.43
CA MET A 83 18.48 20.45 -16.60
C MET A 83 19.18 19.16 -16.18
N GLU A 84 19.51 19.06 -14.91
CA GLU A 84 20.13 17.86 -14.35
C GLU A 84 19.11 17.01 -13.60
N ASN A 85 19.28 15.69 -13.64
CA ASN A 85 18.46 14.77 -12.85
C ASN A 85 19.05 14.65 -11.44
N VAL A 86 18.23 14.85 -10.43
CA VAL A 86 18.60 14.70 -9.01
C VAL A 86 19.07 13.28 -8.69
N PHE A 87 18.55 12.28 -9.40
CA PHE A 87 18.80 10.86 -9.17
C PHE A 87 19.55 10.23 -10.33
N ASP A 88 20.43 9.29 -10.02
CA ASP A 88 21.17 8.54 -11.03
C ASP A 88 20.28 7.45 -11.72
N GLU A 89 20.84 6.78 -12.73
CA GLU A 89 20.11 5.78 -13.52
C GLU A 89 19.75 4.54 -12.67
N GLU A 90 20.61 4.10 -11.76
CA GLU A 90 20.40 2.94 -10.90
C GLU A 90 19.30 3.21 -9.88
N GLU A 91 19.29 4.42 -9.31
CA GLU A 91 18.24 4.92 -8.42
C GLU A 91 16.89 4.97 -9.14
N GLY A 92 16.90 5.44 -10.39
CA GLY A 92 15.73 5.45 -11.26
C GLY A 92 15.17 4.05 -11.50
N VAL A 93 16.02 3.05 -11.73
CA VAL A 93 15.61 1.63 -11.89
C VAL A 93 14.92 1.12 -10.65
N ASN A 94 15.43 1.41 -9.44
CA ASN A 94 14.82 1.00 -8.19
C ASN A 94 13.45 1.65 -7.95
N MET A 95 13.31 2.93 -8.26
CA MET A 95 12.02 3.63 -8.16
C MET A 95 10.99 3.06 -9.15
N MET A 96 11.42 2.68 -10.36
CA MET A 96 10.57 1.99 -11.33
C MET A 96 10.14 0.60 -10.85
N ALA A 97 11.03 -0.15 -10.18
CA ALA A 97 10.70 -1.45 -9.59
C ALA A 97 9.67 -1.30 -8.46
N ALA A 98 9.86 -0.32 -7.55
CA ALA A 98 8.90 0.00 -6.49
C ALA A 98 7.53 0.38 -7.06
N LYS A 99 7.51 1.25 -8.08
CA LYS A 99 6.27 1.64 -8.76
C LYS A 99 5.55 0.45 -9.39
N ARG A 100 6.25 -0.44 -10.10
CA ARG A 100 5.66 -1.65 -10.70
C ARG A 100 4.99 -2.52 -9.64
N ALA A 101 5.65 -2.73 -8.49
CA ALA A 101 5.08 -3.47 -7.37
C ALA A 101 3.81 -2.82 -6.84
N LEU A 102 3.81 -1.49 -6.70
CA LEU A 102 2.66 -0.72 -6.27
C LEU A 102 1.51 -0.76 -7.28
N ASP A 103 1.80 -0.71 -8.58
CA ASP A 103 0.79 -0.84 -9.64
C ASP A 103 0.16 -2.23 -9.65
N ILE A 104 0.95 -3.30 -9.48
CA ILE A 104 0.44 -4.67 -9.33
C ILE A 104 -0.43 -4.78 -8.07
N SER A 105 0.00 -4.22 -6.95
CA SER A 105 -0.80 -4.13 -5.71
C SER A 105 -2.13 -3.41 -5.95
N GLY A 106 -2.13 -2.31 -6.72
CA GLY A 106 -3.33 -1.59 -7.12
C GLY A 106 -4.30 -2.42 -7.96
N ILE A 107 -3.79 -3.19 -8.92
CA ILE A 107 -4.61 -4.11 -9.73
C ILE A 107 -5.21 -5.21 -8.84
N ILE A 108 -4.41 -5.80 -7.93
CA ILE A 108 -4.89 -6.80 -6.97
C ILE A 108 -5.99 -6.19 -6.09
N CYS A 109 -5.83 -4.95 -5.63
CA CYS A 109 -6.84 -4.22 -4.86
C CYS A 109 -8.18 -4.15 -5.60
N ILE A 110 -8.17 -3.67 -6.84
CA ILE A 110 -9.38 -3.50 -7.66
C ILE A 110 -10.07 -4.84 -7.90
N ILE A 111 -9.33 -5.87 -8.34
CA ILE A 111 -9.88 -7.20 -8.59
C ILE A 111 -10.47 -7.80 -7.31
N SER A 112 -9.74 -7.70 -6.20
CA SER A 112 -10.16 -8.23 -4.90
C SER A 112 -11.42 -7.52 -4.39
N LEU A 113 -11.51 -6.21 -4.58
CA LEU A 113 -12.70 -5.42 -4.21
C LEU A 113 -13.93 -5.84 -5.03
N ILE A 114 -13.78 -5.95 -6.35
CA ILE A 114 -14.87 -6.37 -7.24
C ILE A 114 -15.38 -7.77 -6.87
N LEU A 115 -14.47 -8.72 -6.64
CA LEU A 115 -14.81 -10.08 -6.25
C LEU A 115 -15.52 -10.10 -4.88
N THR A 116 -14.97 -9.38 -3.90
CA THR A 116 -15.56 -9.29 -2.55
C THR A 116 -16.98 -8.73 -2.63
N VAL A 117 -17.19 -7.61 -3.30
CA VAL A 117 -18.52 -6.99 -3.45
C VAL A 117 -19.49 -7.94 -4.16
N SER A 118 -19.07 -8.57 -5.24
CA SER A 118 -19.89 -9.52 -6.01
C SER A 118 -20.35 -10.71 -5.15
N ILE A 119 -19.43 -11.28 -4.37
CA ILE A 119 -19.75 -12.41 -3.48
C ILE A 119 -20.65 -11.94 -2.32
N TYR A 120 -20.43 -10.74 -1.76
CA TYR A 120 -21.32 -10.17 -0.75
C TYR A 120 -22.74 -10.01 -1.27
N VAL A 121 -22.91 -9.43 -2.46
CA VAL A 121 -24.24 -9.29 -3.10
C VAL A 121 -24.89 -10.65 -3.30
N TYR A 122 -24.15 -11.66 -3.77
CA TYR A 122 -24.65 -13.02 -3.93
C TYR A 122 -25.16 -13.62 -2.61
N PHE A 123 -24.39 -13.53 -1.52
CA PHE A 123 -24.80 -14.08 -0.23
C PHE A 123 -25.95 -13.30 0.43
N LEU A 124 -25.97 -11.97 0.27
CA LEU A 124 -27.07 -11.14 0.78
C LEU A 124 -28.40 -11.47 0.07
N ARG A 125 -28.38 -11.61 -1.25
CA ARG A 125 -29.56 -12.04 -2.03
C ARG A 125 -30.06 -13.43 -1.63
N ASN A 126 -29.14 -14.33 -1.29
CA ASN A 126 -29.49 -15.69 -0.83
C ASN A 126 -29.77 -15.77 0.69
N LYS A 127 -29.93 -14.63 1.37
CA LYS A 127 -30.24 -14.52 2.81
C LYS A 127 -29.24 -15.22 3.74
N LYS A 128 -27.97 -15.37 3.33
CA LYS A 128 -26.90 -16.05 4.08
C LYS A 128 -26.04 -15.09 4.90
N LYS A 129 -26.67 -14.14 5.59
CA LYS A 129 -26.01 -13.08 6.36
C LYS A 129 -25.02 -13.61 7.42
N LYS A 130 -25.38 -14.68 8.12
CA LYS A 130 -24.53 -15.30 9.15
C LYS A 130 -23.21 -15.81 8.55
N VAL A 131 -23.27 -16.43 7.38
CA VAL A 131 -22.09 -16.94 6.68
C VAL A 131 -21.14 -15.78 6.33
N LEU A 132 -21.66 -14.63 5.87
CA LEU A 132 -20.86 -13.43 5.61
C LEU A 132 -20.17 -12.90 6.86
N ALA A 133 -20.90 -12.81 7.98
CA ALA A 133 -20.33 -12.34 9.23
C ALA A 133 -19.19 -13.23 9.73
N ASP A 134 -19.34 -14.56 9.61
CA ASP A 134 -18.32 -15.51 10.05
C ASP A 134 -17.09 -15.47 9.11
N MET A 135 -17.29 -15.36 7.79
CA MET A 135 -16.19 -15.23 6.82
C MET A 135 -15.40 -13.93 7.02
N PHE A 136 -16.08 -12.82 7.31
CA PHE A 136 -15.41 -11.56 7.58
C PHE A 136 -14.49 -11.66 8.80
N LYS A 137 -14.91 -12.34 9.88
CA LYS A 137 -14.05 -12.57 11.04
C LYS A 137 -12.77 -13.33 10.68
N VAL A 138 -12.88 -14.37 9.84
CA VAL A 138 -11.71 -15.13 9.38
C VAL A 138 -10.81 -14.27 8.50
N SER A 139 -11.40 -13.43 7.62
CA SER A 139 -10.66 -12.46 6.80
C SER A 139 -9.84 -11.51 7.68
N MET A 140 -10.36 -11.05 8.83
CA MET A 140 -9.63 -10.17 9.74
C MET A 140 -8.39 -10.83 10.35
N LEU A 141 -8.39 -12.15 10.57
CA LEU A 141 -7.19 -12.87 10.98
C LEU A 141 -6.11 -12.86 9.90
N LEU A 142 -6.51 -12.96 8.62
CA LEU A 142 -5.58 -12.83 7.50
C LEU A 142 -5.04 -11.39 7.36
N VAL A 143 -5.88 -10.38 7.58
CA VAL A 143 -5.42 -8.98 7.62
C VAL A 143 -4.38 -8.79 8.72
N LEU A 144 -4.65 -9.33 9.91
CA LEU A 144 -3.70 -9.24 11.03
C LEU A 144 -2.36 -9.94 10.69
N ALA A 145 -2.41 -11.13 10.12
CA ALA A 145 -1.20 -11.85 9.71
C ALA A 145 -0.45 -11.08 8.60
N GLY A 146 -1.17 -10.53 7.63
CA GLY A 146 -0.61 -9.73 6.54
C GLY A 146 0.09 -8.48 7.05
N ILE A 147 -0.57 -7.66 7.88
CA ILE A 147 0.02 -6.43 8.40
C ILE A 147 1.26 -6.70 9.27
N VAL A 148 1.25 -7.76 10.08
CA VAL A 148 2.42 -8.16 10.85
C VAL A 148 3.59 -8.55 9.93
N SER A 149 3.32 -9.29 8.86
CA SER A 149 4.35 -9.67 7.87
C SER A 149 4.90 -8.45 7.13
N GLU A 150 4.05 -7.55 6.65
CA GLU A 150 4.44 -6.34 5.92
C GLU A 150 5.25 -5.40 6.80
N THR A 151 4.81 -5.16 8.02
CA THR A 151 5.54 -4.30 8.97
C THR A 151 6.86 -4.91 9.40
N ALA A 152 6.96 -6.23 9.54
CA ALA A 152 8.23 -6.90 9.79
C ALA A 152 9.22 -6.76 8.62
N LEU A 153 8.73 -6.82 7.37
CA LEU A 153 9.56 -6.55 6.17
C LEU A 153 10.07 -5.12 6.14
N MET A 154 9.24 -4.14 6.51
CA MET A 154 9.64 -2.73 6.51
C MET A 154 10.55 -2.37 7.68
N ALA A 155 10.26 -2.84 8.89
CA ALA A 155 10.95 -2.44 10.12
C ALA A 155 12.30 -3.14 10.33
N THR A 156 12.55 -4.31 9.72
CA THR A 156 13.78 -5.06 9.91
C THR A 156 14.74 -4.91 8.72
N ASN A 157 16.04 -4.84 8.99
CA ASN A 157 17.04 -4.76 7.93
C ASN A 157 17.00 -5.99 7.00
N SER A 158 16.91 -7.19 7.57
CA SER A 158 16.79 -8.43 6.79
C SER A 158 15.50 -8.47 5.96
N GLY A 159 14.41 -7.89 6.49
CA GLY A 159 13.14 -7.80 5.77
C GLY A 159 13.24 -6.86 4.57
N ARG A 160 13.84 -5.69 4.73
CA ARG A 160 14.07 -4.73 3.63
C ARG A 160 14.93 -5.32 2.53
N ILE A 161 16.05 -5.97 2.88
CA ILE A 161 16.91 -6.66 1.90
C ILE A 161 16.10 -7.69 1.11
N ARG A 162 15.32 -8.54 1.78
CA ARG A 162 14.47 -9.53 1.10
C ARG A 162 13.41 -8.89 0.21
N ALA A 163 12.81 -7.79 0.64
CA ALA A 163 11.84 -7.06 -0.17
C ALA A 163 12.51 -6.50 -1.44
N MET A 164 13.71 -5.94 -1.33
CA MET A 164 14.48 -5.45 -2.47
C MET A 164 14.84 -6.59 -3.44
N GLU A 165 15.30 -7.72 -2.94
CA GLU A 165 15.58 -8.91 -3.76
C GLU A 165 14.35 -9.40 -4.52
N ILE A 166 13.18 -9.51 -3.84
CA ILE A 166 11.91 -9.94 -4.46
C ILE A 166 11.47 -8.96 -5.55
N LEU A 167 11.69 -7.67 -5.34
CA LEU A 167 11.32 -6.62 -6.29
C LEU A 167 12.34 -6.46 -7.42
N GLY A 168 13.48 -7.15 -7.36
CA GLY A 168 14.56 -7.03 -8.34
C GLY A 168 15.26 -5.67 -8.29
N MET A 169 15.33 -5.07 -7.10
CA MET A 169 16.03 -3.82 -6.87
C MET A 169 17.53 -4.04 -6.72
N ILE A 170 18.30 -3.04 -7.11
CA ILE A 170 19.76 -2.99 -6.97
C ILE A 170 20.10 -2.50 -5.56
N ASP A 171 21.17 -3.01 -4.95
CA ASP A 171 21.71 -2.45 -3.70
C ASP A 171 22.50 -1.18 -4.01
N LEU A 172 21.91 -0.03 -3.72
CA LEU A 172 22.45 1.29 -4.02
C LEU A 172 23.50 1.80 -3.01
N GLY A 173 23.79 1.04 -1.97
CA GLY A 173 24.68 1.53 -0.91
C GLY A 173 24.07 2.65 -0.06
N LYS A 174 24.85 3.14 0.91
CA LYS A 174 24.35 4.13 1.90
C LYS A 174 24.40 5.58 1.42
N ASP A 175 25.23 5.85 0.43
CA ASP A 175 25.48 7.21 -0.07
C ASP A 175 24.57 7.60 -1.24
N SER A 176 23.72 6.69 -1.69
CA SER A 176 22.71 6.95 -2.73
C SER A 176 21.68 7.96 -2.24
N GLN A 177 21.29 8.90 -3.10
CA GLN A 177 20.30 9.94 -2.84
C GLN A 177 18.95 9.32 -2.42
N ILE A 178 18.52 8.25 -3.11
CA ILE A 178 17.31 7.50 -2.77
C ILE A 178 17.42 6.83 -1.39
N THR A 179 18.58 6.28 -1.05
CA THR A 179 18.80 5.65 0.26
C THR A 179 18.82 6.69 1.39
N ILE A 180 19.36 7.88 1.14
CA ILE A 180 19.31 9.01 2.08
C ILE A 180 17.86 9.48 2.25
N LEU A 181 17.12 9.60 1.16
CA LEU A 181 15.76 10.13 1.13
C LEU A 181 14.71 9.15 1.66
N LEU A 182 14.77 7.89 1.22
CA LEU A 182 13.79 6.83 1.52
C LEU A 182 14.43 5.62 2.22
N GLY A 183 15.35 5.87 3.15
CA GLY A 183 16.07 4.82 3.87
C GLY A 183 15.26 4.17 5.01
N ALA A 184 16.00 3.58 5.95
CA ALA A 184 15.43 2.80 7.05
C ALA A 184 14.39 3.56 7.88
N ASP A 185 14.63 4.85 8.13
CA ASP A 185 13.74 5.68 8.96
C ASP A 185 12.41 5.96 8.27
N PHE A 186 12.44 6.16 6.94
CA PHE A 186 11.22 6.25 6.14
C PHE A 186 10.38 4.97 6.25
N PHE A 187 10.99 3.80 6.07
CA PHE A 187 10.27 2.54 6.17
C PHE A 187 9.76 2.24 7.57
N ASN A 188 10.46 2.65 8.63
CA ASN A 188 9.97 2.53 10.00
C ASN A 188 8.73 3.39 10.23
N MET A 189 8.74 4.64 9.76
CA MET A 189 7.58 5.52 9.81
C MET A 189 6.44 4.96 8.94
N ALA A 190 6.75 4.53 7.72
CA ALA A 190 5.77 3.94 6.80
C ALA A 190 5.07 2.72 7.41
N ALA A 191 5.78 1.87 8.16
CA ALA A 191 5.21 0.74 8.88
C ALA A 191 4.16 1.18 9.91
N ILE A 192 4.40 2.27 10.65
CA ILE A 192 3.44 2.83 11.63
C ILE A 192 2.20 3.35 10.92
N PHE A 193 2.38 4.13 9.84
CA PHE A 193 1.25 4.64 9.04
C PHE A 193 0.45 3.51 8.38
N LEU A 194 1.13 2.45 7.91
CA LEU A 194 0.47 1.28 7.32
C LEU A 194 -0.42 0.57 8.34
N ILE A 195 0.04 0.39 9.58
CA ILE A 195 -0.78 -0.14 10.67
C ILE A 195 -2.01 0.74 10.88
N ALA A 196 -1.82 2.05 11.01
CA ALA A 196 -2.92 2.99 11.26
C ALA A 196 -3.97 2.94 10.13
N LEU A 197 -3.53 3.02 8.87
CA LEU A 197 -4.42 2.94 7.71
C LEU A 197 -5.15 1.61 7.63
N THR A 198 -4.46 0.49 7.89
CA THR A 198 -5.07 -0.84 7.89
C THR A 198 -6.10 -0.99 9.01
N VAL A 199 -5.84 -0.46 10.20
CA VAL A 199 -6.81 -0.46 11.32
C VAL A 199 -8.05 0.36 10.96
N ILE A 200 -7.87 1.55 10.38
CA ILE A 200 -8.99 2.40 9.94
C ILE A 200 -9.81 1.69 8.86
N ALA A 201 -9.16 1.17 7.81
CA ALA A 201 -9.83 0.46 6.71
C ALA A 201 -10.59 -0.77 7.24
N THR A 202 -9.98 -1.54 8.15
CA THR A 202 -10.60 -2.70 8.81
C THR A 202 -11.81 -2.28 9.63
N GLY A 203 -11.73 -1.19 10.39
CA GLY A 203 -12.85 -0.64 11.18
C GLY A 203 -14.03 -0.23 10.29
N VAL A 204 -13.76 0.47 9.19
CA VAL A 204 -14.79 0.84 8.20
C VAL A 204 -15.46 -0.40 7.59
N CYS A 205 -14.66 -1.38 7.15
CA CYS A 205 -15.17 -2.63 6.59
C CYS A 205 -15.97 -3.44 7.63
N ALA A 206 -15.53 -3.48 8.89
CA ALA A 206 -16.24 -4.13 9.97
C ALA A 206 -17.60 -3.46 10.24
N TYR A 207 -17.65 -2.14 10.24
CA TYR A 207 -18.89 -1.39 10.38
C TYR A 207 -19.86 -1.68 9.22
N ILE A 208 -19.39 -1.64 7.97
CA ILE A 208 -20.18 -1.97 6.79
C ILE A 208 -20.72 -3.40 6.88
N ASN A 209 -19.84 -4.37 7.19
CA ASN A 209 -20.25 -5.76 7.36
C ASN A 209 -21.32 -5.93 8.46
N TYR A 210 -21.15 -5.26 9.62
CA TYR A 210 -22.13 -5.26 10.69
C TYR A 210 -23.50 -4.74 10.22
N VAL A 211 -23.53 -3.60 9.53
CA VAL A 211 -24.78 -3.01 9.02
C VAL A 211 -25.48 -3.95 8.03
N LEU A 212 -24.74 -4.56 7.10
CA LEU A 212 -25.27 -5.45 6.08
C LEU A 212 -25.77 -6.80 6.65
N THR A 213 -25.12 -7.31 7.70
CA THR A 213 -25.42 -8.63 8.26
C THR A 213 -26.37 -8.58 9.45
N LYS A 214 -26.63 -7.39 10.02
CA LYS A 214 -27.55 -7.20 11.15
C LYS A 214 -28.90 -7.89 10.92
N PRO A 215 -29.41 -8.67 11.90
CA PRO A 215 -30.74 -9.24 11.80
C PRO A 215 -31.83 -8.14 11.80
N PRO A 216 -32.96 -8.34 11.10
CA PRO A 216 -34.06 -7.40 11.16
C PRO A 216 -34.53 -7.23 12.61
N ARG A 217 -34.76 -5.98 13.05
CA ARG A 217 -35.37 -5.72 14.36
C ARG A 217 -36.81 -6.22 14.30
N ILE A 218 -37.12 -7.26 15.06
CA ILE A 218 -38.49 -7.69 15.27
C ILE A 218 -39.02 -6.78 16.39
N PHE A 219 -39.82 -5.78 16.01
CA PHE A 219 -40.62 -5.04 17.00
C PHE A 219 -41.78 -5.94 17.39
N TYR A 220 -41.81 -6.38 18.61
CA TYR A 220 -42.99 -6.93 19.26
C TYR A 220 -43.77 -5.78 19.91
#